data_74a9c79f5ba7fb8e4a59827c69907ee8
#
_entry.id   74a9c79f5ba7fb8e4a59827c69907ee8
#
_cell.length_a   1.000
_cell.length_b   1.000
_cell.length_c   1.000
_cell.angle_alpha   90.00
_cell.angle_beta   90.00
_cell.angle_gamma   90.00
#
_symmetry.space_group_name_H-M   'P 1'
#
loop_
_entity.id
_entity.type
_entity.pdbx_description
1 polymer ?
#
loop_
_entity_poly.entity_id
_entity_poly.type
_entity_poly.pdbx_seq_one_letter_code
_entity_poly.pdbx_strand_id
1 'polypeptide(L)'
;MVGAGQVILIDPNEERLKTARENRLAGEYLSVTGQEAAEAVKGLTEGRGADAVIEAAGTEASFTLAWEAARPNGIVALVAMYEKDPVLPLTRMYGKNLIFKTGGVDAADCRELLELLREGKLITDFLITHRGPLSQILEGYDTFEHKKDGCIKWVVTAE
;
A
#
# COMPACT_ATOMS: atom_id res chain seq x y z
N MET A 1 -10.61 -3.82 10.28
CA MET A 1 -10.43 -3.68 11.73
C MET A 1 -10.88 -2.30 12.22
N VAL A 2 -10.58 -1.22 11.54
CA VAL A 2 -11.05 0.13 11.92
C VAL A 2 -12.37 0.56 11.26
N GLY A 3 -13.05 -0.36 10.57
CA GLY A 3 -14.42 -0.14 10.09
C GLY A 3 -14.52 0.68 8.80
N ALA A 4 -13.53 0.61 7.90
CA ALA A 4 -13.72 1.17 6.55
C ALA A 4 -14.88 0.45 5.84
N GLY A 5 -15.82 1.22 5.27
CA GLY A 5 -16.97 0.65 4.56
C GLY A 5 -16.59 -0.01 3.24
N GLN A 6 -15.59 0.54 2.55
CA GLN A 6 -15.02 -0.02 1.34
C GLN A 6 -13.50 0.16 1.35
N VAL A 7 -12.78 -0.84 0.90
CA VAL A 7 -11.34 -0.80 0.69
C VAL A 7 -11.06 -1.16 -0.77
N ILE A 8 -10.30 -0.32 -1.47
CA ILE A 8 -9.85 -0.51 -2.84
C ILE A 8 -8.33 -0.66 -2.80
N LEU A 9 -7.82 -1.78 -3.27
CA LEU A 9 -6.38 -2.04 -3.35
C LEU A 9 -5.91 -1.94 -4.80
N ILE A 10 -4.88 -1.14 -5.03
CA ILE A 10 -4.32 -0.89 -6.35
C ILE A 10 -2.86 -1.33 -6.35
N ASP A 11 -2.50 -2.26 -7.22
CA ASP A 11 -1.12 -2.68 -7.45
C ASP A 11 -0.99 -3.15 -8.91
N PRO A 12 0.00 -2.67 -9.70
CA PRO A 12 0.19 -3.14 -11.07
C PRO A 12 0.66 -4.60 -11.15
N ASN A 13 1.08 -5.19 -10.05
CA ASN A 13 1.52 -6.57 -9.99
C ASN A 13 0.35 -7.52 -9.70
N GLU A 14 -0.09 -8.24 -10.73
CA GLU A 14 -1.22 -9.19 -10.65
C GLU A 14 -0.99 -10.32 -9.63
N GLU A 15 0.23 -10.80 -9.45
CA GLU A 15 0.52 -11.84 -8.45
C GLU A 15 0.30 -11.33 -7.02
N ARG A 16 0.65 -10.07 -6.76
CA ARG A 16 0.35 -9.42 -5.47
C ARG A 16 -1.14 -9.22 -5.27
N LEU A 17 -1.85 -8.79 -6.32
CA LEU A 17 -3.32 -8.67 -6.26
C LEU A 17 -3.99 -10.02 -6.06
N LYS A 18 -3.48 -11.09 -6.67
CA LYS A 18 -3.96 -12.46 -6.47
C LYS A 18 -3.83 -12.85 -5.00
N THR A 19 -2.63 -12.71 -4.43
CA THR A 19 -2.40 -12.97 -3.00
C THR A 19 -3.35 -12.14 -2.11
N ALA A 20 -3.56 -10.87 -2.44
CA ALA A 20 -4.45 -10.01 -1.71
C ALA A 20 -5.92 -10.46 -1.78
N ARG A 21 -6.38 -10.91 -2.96
CA ARG A 21 -7.74 -11.47 -3.16
C ARG A 21 -7.94 -12.76 -2.36
N GLU A 22 -6.98 -13.66 -2.42
CA GLU A 22 -7.02 -14.94 -1.69
C GLU A 22 -7.13 -14.71 -0.18
N ASN A 23 -6.49 -13.66 0.32
CA ASN A 23 -6.52 -13.28 1.73
C ASN A 23 -7.59 -12.22 2.08
N ARG A 24 -8.44 -11.84 1.12
CA ARG A 24 -9.59 -10.92 1.30
C ARG A 24 -9.19 -9.59 1.94
N LEU A 25 -8.07 -9.00 1.49
CA LEU A 25 -7.52 -7.77 2.08
C LEU A 25 -8.31 -6.51 1.72
N ALA A 26 -9.10 -6.55 0.64
CA ALA A 26 -9.91 -5.43 0.17
C ALA A 26 -11.24 -5.94 -0.40
N GLY A 27 -12.17 -5.03 -0.67
CA GLY A 27 -13.38 -5.32 -1.42
C GLY A 27 -13.19 -5.25 -2.93
N GLU A 28 -12.28 -4.38 -3.37
CA GLU A 28 -11.98 -4.13 -4.79
C GLU A 28 -10.46 -4.18 -5.04
N TYR A 29 -10.09 -4.67 -6.22
CA TYR A 29 -8.68 -4.88 -6.60
C TYR A 29 -8.46 -4.42 -8.04
N LEU A 30 -7.58 -3.44 -8.22
CA LEU A 30 -7.31 -2.81 -9.50
C LEU A 30 -5.83 -3.02 -9.90
N SER A 31 -5.60 -3.58 -11.09
CA SER A 31 -4.26 -3.70 -11.67
C SER A 31 -3.86 -2.52 -12.58
N VAL A 32 -4.80 -1.60 -12.80
CA VAL A 32 -4.58 -0.38 -13.58
C VAL A 32 -3.80 0.68 -12.78
N THR A 33 -3.19 1.62 -13.48
CA THR A 33 -2.34 2.67 -12.87
C THR A 33 -2.70 4.05 -13.40
N GLY A 34 -2.11 5.09 -12.81
CA GLY A 34 -2.24 6.46 -13.29
C GLY A 34 -3.69 6.94 -13.35
N GLN A 35 -4.03 7.65 -14.43
CA GLN A 35 -5.35 8.25 -14.59
C GLN A 35 -6.48 7.21 -14.65
N GLU A 36 -6.24 6.06 -15.29
CA GLU A 36 -7.21 4.98 -15.37
C GLU A 36 -7.61 4.48 -13.99
N ALA A 37 -6.63 4.30 -13.10
CA ALA A 37 -6.90 3.91 -11.72
C ALA A 37 -7.67 4.99 -10.95
N ALA A 38 -7.34 6.27 -11.14
CA ALA A 38 -8.06 7.37 -10.50
C ALA A 38 -9.53 7.44 -10.96
N GLU A 39 -9.78 7.19 -12.24
CA GLU A 39 -11.14 7.14 -12.81
C GLU A 39 -11.90 5.90 -12.29
N ALA A 40 -11.25 4.75 -12.21
CA ALA A 40 -11.85 3.54 -11.64
C ALA A 40 -12.27 3.75 -10.17
N VAL A 41 -11.40 4.39 -9.35
CA VAL A 41 -11.75 4.74 -7.97
C VAL A 41 -12.98 5.66 -7.93
N LYS A 42 -13.05 6.67 -8.81
CA LYS A 42 -14.24 7.54 -8.90
C LYS A 42 -15.49 6.76 -9.28
N GLY A 43 -15.36 5.83 -10.24
CA GLY A 43 -16.48 4.96 -10.62
C GLY A 43 -17.01 4.14 -9.44
N LEU A 44 -16.10 3.56 -8.65
CA LEU A 44 -16.44 2.76 -7.46
C LEU A 44 -16.95 3.60 -6.27
N THR A 45 -16.82 4.92 -6.32
CA THR A 45 -17.20 5.85 -5.25
C THR A 45 -18.25 6.87 -5.70
N GLU A 46 -19.09 6.53 -6.67
CA GLU A 46 -20.19 7.39 -7.18
C GLU A 46 -19.67 8.77 -7.68
N GLY A 47 -18.49 8.80 -8.27
CA GLY A 47 -17.85 10.02 -8.77
C GLY A 47 -17.14 10.88 -7.73
N ARG A 48 -17.25 10.55 -6.43
CA ARG A 48 -16.71 11.37 -5.34
C ARG A 48 -15.18 11.26 -5.19
N GLY A 49 -14.61 10.08 -5.37
CA GLY A 49 -13.25 9.71 -4.99
C GLY A 49 -13.18 9.14 -3.57
N ALA A 50 -12.02 8.65 -3.18
CA ALA A 50 -11.79 8.01 -1.90
C ALA A 50 -11.71 9.03 -0.74
N ASP A 51 -12.30 8.71 0.41
CA ASP A 51 -12.25 9.55 1.61
C ASP A 51 -10.82 9.67 2.16
N ALA A 52 -10.08 8.57 2.12
CA ALA A 52 -8.68 8.49 2.50
C ALA A 52 -7.92 7.62 1.50
N VAL A 53 -6.71 8.04 1.16
CA VAL A 53 -5.80 7.28 0.30
C VAL A 53 -4.49 7.06 1.05
N ILE A 54 -3.99 5.83 1.04
CA ILE A 54 -2.67 5.48 1.57
C ILE A 54 -1.76 5.22 0.38
N GLU A 55 -0.71 6.02 0.25
CA GLU A 55 0.33 5.85 -0.75
C GLU A 55 1.52 5.12 -0.11
N ALA A 56 1.86 3.96 -0.64
CA ALA A 56 2.86 3.05 -0.08
C ALA A 56 3.87 2.52 -1.12
N ALA A 57 3.88 3.07 -2.34
CA ALA A 57 4.78 2.64 -3.41
C ALA A 57 6.01 3.55 -3.60
N GLY A 58 5.93 4.84 -3.22
CA GLY A 58 7.06 5.77 -3.21
C GLY A 58 7.51 6.25 -4.59
N THR A 59 6.62 6.31 -5.57
CA THR A 59 6.91 6.79 -6.92
C THR A 59 6.16 8.08 -7.23
N GLU A 60 6.64 8.86 -8.19
CA GLU A 60 5.93 10.06 -8.67
C GLU A 60 4.54 9.70 -9.24
N ALA A 61 4.44 8.56 -9.92
CA ALA A 61 3.19 8.07 -10.50
C ALA A 61 2.17 7.69 -9.41
N SER A 62 2.59 6.98 -8.37
CA SER A 62 1.72 6.61 -7.26
C SER A 62 1.34 7.81 -6.39
N PHE A 63 2.23 8.78 -6.21
CA PHE A 63 1.90 10.06 -5.58
C PHE A 63 0.81 10.81 -6.35
N THR A 64 0.96 10.89 -7.68
CA THR A 64 -0.02 11.53 -8.55
C THR A 64 -1.37 10.82 -8.45
N LEU A 65 -1.39 9.50 -8.57
CA LEU A 65 -2.60 8.70 -8.41
C LEU A 65 -3.25 8.95 -7.04
N ALA A 66 -2.48 9.00 -5.97
CA ALA A 66 -3.01 9.13 -4.62
C ALA A 66 -3.82 10.43 -4.44
N TRP A 67 -3.32 11.57 -4.87
CA TRP A 67 -4.07 12.81 -4.74
C TRP A 67 -5.17 12.96 -5.80
N GLU A 68 -5.05 12.36 -6.98
CA GLU A 68 -6.11 12.35 -8.01
C GLU A 68 -7.31 11.48 -7.59
N ALA A 69 -7.06 10.33 -6.99
CA ALA A 69 -8.09 9.42 -6.51
C ALA A 69 -8.83 9.91 -5.25
N ALA A 70 -8.19 10.73 -4.43
CA ALA A 70 -8.82 11.31 -3.25
C ALA A 70 -9.98 12.26 -3.62
N ARG A 71 -11.08 12.21 -2.85
CA ARG A 71 -12.17 13.19 -3.00
C ARG A 71 -11.74 14.60 -2.53
N PRO A 72 -12.48 15.65 -2.90
CA PRO A 72 -12.31 16.96 -2.23
C PRO A 72 -12.47 16.82 -0.70
N ASN A 73 -11.61 17.55 0.04
CA ASN A 73 -11.47 17.46 1.49
C ASN A 73 -11.08 16.07 2.00
N GLY A 74 -10.47 15.24 1.14
CA GLY A 74 -9.96 13.91 1.49
C GLY A 74 -8.59 13.97 2.15
N ILE A 75 -8.16 12.81 2.68
CA ILE A 75 -6.85 12.64 3.31
C ILE A 75 -5.97 11.79 2.39
N VAL A 76 -4.72 12.22 2.20
CA VAL A 76 -3.68 11.45 1.52
C VAL A 76 -2.56 11.18 2.51
N ALA A 77 -2.42 9.93 2.93
CA ALA A 77 -1.36 9.48 3.82
C ALA A 77 -0.19 8.91 2.99
N LEU A 78 0.97 9.57 3.08
CA LEU A 78 2.19 9.18 2.40
C LEU A 78 3.06 8.38 3.38
N VAL A 79 3.07 7.06 3.23
CA VAL A 79 3.82 6.15 4.12
C VAL A 79 5.04 5.53 3.44
N ALA A 80 5.17 5.70 2.13
CA ALA A 80 6.31 5.22 1.38
C ALA A 80 7.54 6.12 1.57
N MET A 81 8.72 5.54 1.35
CA MET A 81 9.96 6.29 1.17
C MET A 81 10.14 6.62 -0.30
N TYR A 82 10.45 7.87 -0.60
CA TYR A 82 10.68 8.35 -1.96
C TYR A 82 12.17 8.52 -2.22
N GLU A 83 12.63 8.09 -3.39
CA GLU A 83 14.00 8.32 -3.84
C GLU A 83 14.23 9.77 -4.30
N LYS A 84 13.16 10.42 -4.77
CA LYS A 84 13.15 11.80 -5.27
C LYS A 84 11.93 12.52 -4.73
N ASP A 85 12.05 13.81 -4.47
CA ASP A 85 10.93 14.62 -4.01
C ASP A 85 9.82 14.68 -5.07
N PRO A 86 8.60 14.23 -4.75
CA PRO A 86 7.48 14.37 -5.66
C PRO A 86 7.04 15.83 -5.78
N VAL A 87 6.63 16.23 -6.98
CA VAL A 87 6.12 17.58 -7.21
C VAL A 87 4.68 17.70 -6.75
N LEU A 88 4.39 18.71 -5.92
CA LEU A 88 3.03 19.07 -5.51
C LEU A 88 2.42 20.05 -6.54
N PRO A 89 1.57 19.59 -7.46
CA PRO A 89 1.06 20.42 -8.56
C PRO A 89 -0.12 21.28 -8.08
N LEU A 90 0.14 22.31 -7.30
CA LEU A 90 -0.88 23.14 -6.64
C LEU A 90 -1.94 23.69 -7.58
N THR A 91 -1.56 24.05 -8.81
CA THR A 91 -2.52 24.56 -9.82
C THR A 91 -3.60 23.53 -10.19
N ARG A 92 -3.27 22.23 -10.18
CA ARG A 92 -4.19 21.13 -10.46
C ARG A 92 -5.01 20.71 -9.22
N MET A 93 -4.51 21.05 -8.04
CA MET A 93 -5.09 20.64 -6.75
C MET A 93 -6.05 21.68 -6.15
N TYR A 94 -6.19 22.83 -6.77
CA TYR A 94 -6.89 23.99 -6.20
C TYR A 94 -8.33 23.70 -5.71
N GLY A 95 -9.07 22.85 -6.39
CA GLY A 95 -10.44 22.49 -6.00
C GLY A 95 -10.54 21.34 -5.02
N LYS A 96 -9.43 20.72 -4.62
CA LYS A 96 -9.47 19.49 -3.82
C LYS A 96 -9.37 19.70 -2.33
N ASN A 97 -8.73 20.78 -1.86
CA ASN A 97 -8.60 21.09 -0.43
C ASN A 97 -8.14 19.87 0.40
N LEU A 98 -7.06 19.21 -0.03
CA LEU A 98 -6.59 17.94 0.54
C LEU A 98 -5.80 18.13 1.83
N ILE A 99 -5.86 17.12 2.69
CA ILE A 99 -4.98 17.00 3.85
C ILE A 99 -3.93 15.94 3.53
N PHE A 100 -2.66 16.34 3.51
CA PHE A 100 -1.54 15.40 3.43
C PHE A 100 -1.04 15.04 4.82
N LYS A 101 -0.87 13.75 5.07
CA LYS A 101 -0.21 13.22 6.26
C LYS A 101 1.04 12.47 5.84
N THR A 102 2.17 12.87 6.40
CA THR A 102 3.46 12.23 6.15
C THR A 102 4.04 11.74 7.47
N GLY A 103 4.85 10.73 7.43
CA GLY A 103 5.55 10.28 8.62
C GLY A 103 6.27 8.96 8.40
N GLY A 104 7.34 8.78 9.13
CA GLY A 104 7.97 7.49 9.31
C GLY A 104 7.21 6.64 10.31
N VAL A 105 7.49 5.36 10.34
CA VAL A 105 6.95 4.44 11.34
C VAL A 105 7.59 4.75 12.69
N ASP A 106 6.81 5.22 13.64
CA ASP A 106 7.26 5.55 15.00
C ASP A 106 7.07 4.40 16.01
N ALA A 107 6.54 3.27 15.52
CA ALA A 107 6.25 2.08 16.32
C ALA A 107 5.25 2.30 17.48
N ALA A 108 4.51 3.40 17.51
CA ALA A 108 3.55 3.70 18.57
C ALA A 108 2.50 2.59 18.75
N ASP A 109 2.04 2.00 17.63
CA ASP A 109 0.97 1.01 17.63
C ASP A 109 1.48 -0.44 17.71
N CYS A 110 2.80 -0.68 17.85
CA CYS A 110 3.37 -2.03 17.85
C CYS A 110 2.76 -2.96 18.88
N ARG A 111 2.48 -2.46 20.09
CA ARG A 111 1.87 -3.27 21.14
C ARG A 111 0.49 -3.77 20.73
N GLU A 112 -0.36 -2.86 20.26
CA GLU A 112 -1.72 -3.19 19.81
C GLU A 112 -1.70 -4.16 18.63
N LEU A 113 -0.83 -3.92 17.64
CA LEU A 113 -0.68 -4.81 16.48
C LEU A 113 -0.23 -6.22 16.88
N LEU A 114 0.71 -6.34 17.83
CA LEU A 114 1.15 -7.64 18.35
C LEU A 114 0.02 -8.36 19.11
N GLU A 115 -0.80 -7.64 19.85
CA GLU A 115 -1.98 -8.22 20.51
C GLU A 115 -3.00 -8.73 19.48
N LEU A 116 -3.27 -7.97 18.43
CA LEU A 116 -4.16 -8.39 17.33
C LEU A 116 -3.63 -9.63 16.59
N LEU A 117 -2.31 -9.73 16.38
CA LEU A 117 -1.66 -10.92 15.82
C LEU A 117 -1.85 -12.12 16.74
N ARG A 118 -1.58 -11.96 18.05
CA ARG A 118 -1.71 -13.03 19.06
C ARG A 118 -3.15 -13.53 19.17
N GLU A 119 -4.12 -12.65 19.00
CA GLU A 119 -5.55 -12.97 19.04
C GLU A 119 -6.08 -13.53 17.72
N GLY A 120 -5.25 -13.63 16.68
CA GLY A 120 -5.66 -14.08 15.36
C GLY A 120 -6.59 -13.11 14.62
N LYS A 121 -6.72 -11.87 15.11
CA LYS A 121 -7.52 -10.82 14.45
C LYS A 121 -6.78 -10.16 13.29
N LEU A 122 -5.45 -10.14 13.33
CA LEU A 122 -4.57 -9.73 12.26
C LEU A 122 -3.79 -10.94 11.78
N ILE A 123 -3.92 -11.30 10.51
CA ILE A 123 -3.24 -12.43 9.89
C ILE A 123 -2.22 -11.86 8.90
N THR A 124 -0.95 -12.18 9.08
CA THR A 124 0.16 -11.68 8.23
C THR A 124 1.06 -12.79 7.71
N ASP A 125 0.84 -14.04 8.08
CA ASP A 125 1.71 -15.17 7.75
C ASP A 125 1.90 -15.35 6.24
N PHE A 126 0.88 -15.08 5.45
CA PHE A 126 0.91 -15.14 3.99
C PHE A 126 1.89 -14.14 3.35
N LEU A 127 2.31 -13.08 4.08
CA LEU A 127 3.31 -12.13 3.62
C LEU A 127 4.73 -12.69 3.69
N ILE A 128 4.98 -13.67 4.57
CA ILE A 128 6.29 -14.30 4.73
C ILE A 128 6.38 -15.46 3.74
N THR A 129 6.79 -15.15 2.50
CA THR A 129 6.84 -16.12 1.41
C THR A 129 8.12 -16.95 1.41
N HIS A 130 9.21 -16.41 1.93
CA HIS A 130 10.51 -17.03 1.92
C HIS A 130 11.16 -16.99 3.30
N ARG A 131 11.96 -18.03 3.58
CA ARG A 131 12.75 -18.12 4.81
C ARG A 131 14.10 -18.74 4.47
N GLY A 132 15.15 -18.26 5.10
CA GLY A 132 16.49 -18.82 4.95
C GLY A 132 17.40 -18.47 6.10
N PRO A 133 18.53 -19.20 6.27
CA PRO A 133 19.53 -18.87 7.26
C PRO A 133 20.27 -17.57 6.92
N LEU A 134 20.98 -17.00 7.87
CA LEU A 134 21.76 -15.77 7.68
C LEU A 134 22.81 -15.93 6.56
N SER A 135 23.37 -17.11 6.36
CA SER A 135 24.31 -17.43 5.29
C SER A 135 23.73 -17.20 3.88
N GLN A 136 22.40 -17.24 3.71
CA GLN A 136 21.70 -17.01 2.44
C GLN A 136 21.19 -15.57 2.28
N ILE A 137 21.60 -14.64 3.11
CA ILE A 137 21.05 -13.28 3.09
C ILE A 137 21.24 -12.57 1.74
N LEU A 138 22.35 -12.79 1.03
CA LEU A 138 22.61 -12.21 -0.28
C LEU A 138 21.65 -12.75 -1.34
N GLU A 139 21.33 -14.05 -1.29
CA GLU A 139 20.31 -14.67 -2.14
C GLU A 139 18.92 -14.07 -1.80
N GLY A 140 18.64 -13.89 -0.51
CA GLY A 140 17.40 -13.25 -0.07
C GLY A 140 17.23 -11.85 -0.62
N TYR A 141 18.30 -11.03 -0.60
CA TYR A 141 18.26 -9.68 -1.20
C TYR A 141 18.02 -9.73 -2.70
N ASP A 142 18.76 -10.57 -3.44
CA ASP A 142 18.60 -10.74 -4.89
C ASP A 142 17.18 -11.20 -5.27
N THR A 143 16.64 -12.17 -4.53
CA THR A 143 15.28 -12.67 -4.74
C THR A 143 14.23 -11.60 -4.46
N PHE A 144 14.38 -10.84 -3.38
CA PHE A 144 13.45 -9.78 -3.00
C PHE A 144 13.50 -8.60 -3.97
N GLU A 145 14.70 -8.12 -4.32
CA GLU A 145 14.91 -6.98 -5.22
C GLU A 145 14.32 -7.24 -6.61
N HIS A 146 14.59 -8.43 -7.15
CA HIS A 146 14.14 -8.82 -8.48
C HIS A 146 12.75 -9.48 -8.47
N LYS A 147 12.06 -9.52 -7.33
CA LYS A 147 10.71 -10.09 -7.17
C LYS A 147 10.60 -11.52 -7.72
N LYS A 148 11.67 -12.31 -7.56
CA LYS A 148 11.72 -13.71 -8.03
C LYS A 148 10.78 -14.58 -7.21
N ASP A 149 10.27 -15.63 -7.81
CA ASP A 149 9.49 -16.69 -7.17
C ASP A 149 8.32 -16.20 -6.28
N GLY A 150 7.73 -15.06 -6.67
CA GLY A 150 6.62 -14.47 -5.92
C GLY A 150 7.03 -13.91 -4.54
N CYS A 151 8.30 -13.56 -4.34
CA CYS A 151 8.80 -13.06 -3.07
C CYS A 151 8.11 -11.76 -2.65
N ILE A 152 7.37 -11.82 -1.52
CA ILE A 152 6.78 -10.65 -0.86
C ILE A 152 7.67 -10.25 0.31
N LYS A 153 8.07 -11.22 1.13
CA LYS A 153 8.96 -11.01 2.27
C LYS A 153 9.86 -12.21 2.48
N TRP A 154 11.15 -11.93 2.64
CA TRP A 154 12.16 -12.90 3.03
C TRP A 154 12.49 -12.71 4.51
N VAL A 155 12.38 -13.77 5.29
CA VAL A 155 12.77 -13.76 6.71
C VAL A 155 14.05 -14.53 6.89
N VAL A 156 15.02 -13.92 7.57
CA VAL A 156 16.30 -14.53 7.93
C VAL A 156 16.20 -15.12 9.33
N THR A 157 16.65 -16.35 9.49
CA THR A 157 16.78 -17.01 10.80
C THR A 157 18.24 -17.04 11.21
N ALA A 158 18.50 -16.86 12.51
CA ALA A 158 19.81 -17.19 13.07
C ALA A 158 20.02 -18.71 12.95
N GLU A 159 21.22 -19.11 12.59
CA GLU A 159 21.61 -20.54 12.54
C GLU A 159 21.79 -21.10 13.95
#